data_25e7c37e3f1183685c116786df054b05
#
_entry.id   25e7c37e3f1183685c116786df054b05
#
_cell.length_a   1.000
_cell.length_b   1.000
_cell.length_c   1.000
_cell.angle_alpha   90.00
_cell.angle_beta   90.00
_cell.angle_gamma   90.00
#
_symmetry.space_group_name_H-M   'P 1'
#
loop_
_entity.id
_entity.type
_entity.pdbx_description
1 polymer ?
#
loop_
_entity_poly.entity_id
_entity_poly.type
_entity_poly.pdbx_seq_one_letter_code
_entity_poly.pdbx_strand_id
1 'polypeptide(L)'
;REAAMAFGDDTILIETYVSKGRHIEVQIFGDHEGKVVHLFERDCSAQRRHQKVLEEAPAPDLPDDVRQRLTTAAVALASEVGYVGAGTVEFLYDPARGPDGVYFLEMNTRLQVEHPVTEEVIRVNGSRLDLVELQLQIARGEPIDFDQQVVTVIGHAIEARVYAEDPFNGFLPQAGTATEVSWPHSVRVDHALVSNQKISASYDPMLG
;
A
#
# COMPACT_ATOMS: atom_id res chain seq x y z
N ARG A 1 22.71 -18.43 13.59
CA ARG A 1 21.99 -19.52 14.28
C ARG A 1 20.48 -19.42 14.07
N GLU A 2 19.89 -18.23 14.26
CA GLU A 2 18.45 -18.02 14.05
C GLU A 2 18.05 -18.22 12.58
N ALA A 3 18.83 -17.63 11.64
CA ALA A 3 18.59 -17.80 10.22
C ALA A 3 18.65 -19.27 9.79
N ALA A 4 19.68 -20.02 10.22
CA ALA A 4 19.78 -21.45 9.93
C ALA A 4 18.60 -22.26 10.50
N MET A 5 18.08 -21.89 11.66
CA MET A 5 16.93 -22.58 12.27
C MET A 5 15.61 -22.25 11.58
N ALA A 6 15.44 -21.00 11.13
CA ALA A 6 14.20 -20.52 10.53
C ALA A 6 14.09 -20.83 9.02
N PHE A 7 15.23 -20.74 8.30
CA PHE A 7 15.27 -20.80 6.83
C PHE A 7 16.11 -21.96 6.28
N GLY A 8 16.81 -22.73 7.14
CA GLY A 8 17.72 -23.78 6.69
C GLY A 8 19.02 -23.25 6.07
N ASP A 9 19.24 -21.94 6.11
CA ASP A 9 20.38 -21.21 5.56
C ASP A 9 20.87 -20.19 6.60
N ASP A 10 22.17 -20.04 6.79
CA ASP A 10 22.77 -19.08 7.72
C ASP A 10 23.32 -17.82 7.03
N THR A 11 23.08 -17.67 5.75
CA THR A 11 23.40 -16.46 5.00
C THR A 11 22.63 -15.28 5.57
N ILE A 12 23.33 -14.17 5.85
CA ILE A 12 22.75 -12.94 6.37
C ILE A 12 22.95 -11.79 5.41
N LEU A 13 21.94 -10.91 5.31
CA LEU A 13 22.02 -9.63 4.65
C LEU A 13 22.22 -8.55 5.72
N ILE A 14 23.11 -7.60 5.46
CA ILE A 14 23.37 -6.46 6.36
C ILE A 14 23.03 -5.18 5.62
N GLU A 15 22.11 -4.40 6.18
CA GLU A 15 21.67 -3.15 5.62
C GLU A 15 21.85 -2.00 6.63
N THR A 16 21.85 -0.77 6.13
CA THR A 16 21.89 0.41 7.00
C THR A 16 20.56 0.56 7.74
N TYR A 17 20.61 0.62 9.07
CA TYR A 17 19.43 0.87 9.88
C TYR A 17 19.08 2.36 9.91
N VAL A 18 17.85 2.71 9.49
CA VAL A 18 17.31 4.05 9.52
C VAL A 18 16.30 4.14 10.69
N SER A 19 16.72 4.80 11.76
CA SER A 19 15.98 4.78 13.04
C SER A 19 14.69 5.63 13.05
N LYS A 20 14.56 6.57 12.14
CA LYS A 20 13.40 7.50 12.01
C LYS A 20 12.89 7.56 10.58
N GLY A 21 12.99 6.45 9.89
CA GLY A 21 12.50 6.36 8.52
C GLY A 21 10.97 6.38 8.45
N ARG A 22 10.46 7.03 7.40
CA ARG A 22 9.05 6.92 6.99
C ARG A 22 8.93 5.81 5.95
N HIS A 23 7.89 5.02 6.06
CA HIS A 23 7.54 4.02 5.06
C HIS A 23 6.65 4.68 4.01
N ILE A 24 7.22 5.02 2.88
CA ILE A 24 6.53 5.66 1.76
C ILE A 24 6.46 4.67 0.60
N GLU A 25 5.31 4.54 0.00
CA GLU A 25 5.10 3.63 -1.11
C GLU A 25 4.42 4.32 -2.29
N VAL A 26 4.78 3.92 -3.50
CA VAL A 26 4.25 4.49 -4.74
C VAL A 26 3.38 3.46 -5.46
N GLN A 27 2.10 3.80 -5.68
CA GLN A 27 1.22 2.99 -6.51
C GLN A 27 1.58 3.15 -7.98
N ILE A 28 1.81 2.03 -8.67
CA ILE A 28 2.07 2.02 -10.11
C ILE A 28 1.07 1.11 -10.84
N PHE A 29 0.90 1.39 -12.11
CA PHE A 29 0.27 0.50 -13.08
C PHE A 29 1.09 0.44 -14.35
N GLY A 30 1.28 -0.78 -14.88
CA GLY A 30 1.88 -1.02 -16.19
C GLY A 30 0.90 -1.76 -17.11
N ASP A 31 1.00 -1.53 -18.42
CA ASP A 31 0.21 -2.24 -19.42
C ASP A 31 1.07 -3.11 -20.36
N HIS A 32 0.42 -3.84 -21.26
CA HIS A 32 1.08 -4.72 -22.23
C HIS A 32 1.83 -3.97 -23.34
N GLU A 33 1.61 -2.66 -23.50
CA GLU A 33 2.31 -1.80 -24.46
C GLU A 33 3.59 -1.19 -23.88
N GLY A 34 3.88 -1.47 -22.61
CA GLY A 34 5.04 -0.96 -21.89
C GLY A 34 4.84 0.42 -21.29
N LYS A 35 3.60 0.94 -21.28
CA LYS A 35 3.27 2.17 -20.59
C LYS A 35 3.19 1.92 -19.10
N VAL A 36 3.89 2.75 -18.32
CA VAL A 36 3.83 2.73 -16.85
C VAL A 36 3.45 4.10 -16.34
N VAL A 37 2.48 4.14 -15.44
CA VAL A 37 2.05 5.35 -14.74
C VAL A 37 2.15 5.16 -13.23
N HIS A 38 2.35 6.26 -12.49
CA HIS A 38 2.21 6.26 -11.04
C HIS A 38 0.92 6.99 -10.62
N LEU A 39 0.35 6.55 -9.51
CA LEU A 39 -0.82 7.14 -8.89
C LEU A 39 -0.46 7.77 -7.54
N PHE A 40 0.70 8.42 -7.49
CA PHE A 40 1.30 9.05 -6.33
C PHE A 40 1.59 8.06 -5.19
N GLU A 41 1.89 8.62 -4.05
CA GLU A 41 2.39 7.89 -2.89
C GLU A 41 1.39 7.85 -1.74
N ARG A 42 1.63 6.87 -0.86
CA ARG A 42 1.01 6.72 0.45
C ARG A 42 2.08 6.73 1.53
N ASP A 43 1.72 7.20 2.72
CA ASP A 43 2.50 7.00 3.94
C ASP A 43 1.90 5.84 4.74
N CYS A 44 2.69 4.83 5.00
CA CYS A 44 2.33 3.64 5.77
C CYS A 44 3.23 3.49 7.01
N SER A 45 3.72 4.60 7.56
CA SER A 45 4.64 4.60 8.71
C SER A 45 3.97 4.23 10.03
N ALA A 46 2.64 4.41 10.14
CA ALA A 46 1.89 4.02 11.33
C ALA A 46 1.70 2.49 11.36
N GLN A 47 2.63 1.83 12.01
CA GLN A 47 2.72 0.36 12.05
C GLN A 47 2.72 -0.15 13.48
N ARG A 48 2.23 -1.38 13.64
CA ARG A 48 2.36 -2.14 14.87
C ARG A 48 3.02 -3.47 14.55
N ARG A 49 4.19 -3.75 15.18
CA ARG A 49 4.97 -4.97 14.93
C ARG A 49 5.28 -5.19 13.43
N HIS A 50 5.63 -4.11 12.72
CA HIS A 50 5.90 -4.10 11.28
C HIS A 50 4.67 -4.41 10.38
N GLN A 51 3.46 -4.32 10.93
CA GLN A 51 2.22 -4.39 10.16
C GLN A 51 1.60 -3.01 10.04
N LYS A 52 1.21 -2.62 8.85
CA LYS A 52 0.48 -1.38 8.57
C LYS A 52 -0.85 -1.39 9.32
N VAL A 53 -1.20 -0.29 9.99
CA VAL A 53 -2.47 -0.12 10.72
C VAL A 53 -3.22 1.15 10.33
N LEU A 54 -2.48 2.18 9.89
CA LEU A 54 -3.04 3.39 9.29
C LEU A 54 -2.24 3.71 8.04
N GLU A 55 -2.94 4.05 6.98
CA GLU A 55 -2.38 4.46 5.71
C GLU A 55 -2.97 5.81 5.30
N GLU A 56 -2.15 6.67 4.71
CA GLU A 56 -2.47 8.06 4.43
C GLU A 56 -2.04 8.46 3.01
N ALA A 57 -2.91 9.10 2.27
CA ALA A 57 -2.62 9.61 0.93
C ALA A 57 -3.16 11.05 0.74
N PRO A 58 -2.38 11.95 0.10
CA PRO A 58 -0.94 11.81 -0.14
C PRO A 58 -0.14 11.80 1.16
N ALA A 59 1.12 11.39 1.13
CA ALA A 59 2.00 11.40 2.30
C ALA A 59 2.11 12.83 2.87
N PRO A 60 1.79 13.07 4.17
CA PRO A 60 1.81 14.40 4.76
C PRO A 60 3.24 14.95 4.82
N ASP A 61 3.36 16.26 4.62
CA ASP A 61 4.64 16.99 4.73
C ASP A 61 5.80 16.34 3.95
N LEU A 62 5.50 15.67 2.83
CA LEU A 62 6.51 15.12 1.95
C LEU A 62 6.98 16.20 0.99
N PRO A 63 8.29 16.58 0.98
CA PRO A 63 8.83 17.57 0.04
C PRO A 63 8.62 17.15 -1.42
N ASP A 64 8.36 18.12 -2.29
CA ASP A 64 8.04 17.84 -3.69
C ASP A 64 9.19 17.19 -4.46
N ASP A 65 10.43 17.53 -4.16
CA ASP A 65 11.63 16.91 -4.74
C ASP A 65 11.79 15.45 -4.30
N VAL A 66 11.43 15.12 -3.05
CA VAL A 66 11.38 13.75 -2.57
C VAL A 66 10.26 12.97 -3.25
N ARG A 67 9.05 13.54 -3.35
CA ARG A 67 7.93 12.94 -4.08
C ARG A 67 8.30 12.62 -5.52
N GLN A 68 8.91 13.60 -6.21
CA GLN A 68 9.35 13.41 -7.58
C GLN A 68 10.40 12.29 -7.69
N ARG A 69 11.35 12.23 -6.77
CA ARG A 69 12.37 11.17 -6.75
C ARG A 69 11.74 9.79 -6.57
N LEU A 70 10.82 9.64 -5.62
CA LEU A 70 10.09 8.39 -5.34
C LEU A 70 9.30 7.91 -6.56
N THR A 71 8.47 8.80 -7.12
CA THR A 71 7.61 8.46 -8.27
C THR A 71 8.41 8.16 -9.52
N THR A 72 9.48 8.92 -9.79
CA THR A 72 10.39 8.66 -10.91
C THR A 72 11.09 7.32 -10.76
N ALA A 73 11.60 7.01 -9.56
CA ALA A 73 12.27 5.74 -9.30
C ALA A 73 11.31 4.54 -9.44
N ALA A 74 10.08 4.67 -8.96
CA ALA A 74 9.07 3.62 -9.05
C ALA A 74 8.68 3.32 -10.50
N VAL A 75 8.44 4.36 -11.32
CA VAL A 75 8.13 4.20 -12.74
C VAL A 75 9.33 3.61 -13.49
N ALA A 76 10.55 4.09 -13.22
CA ALA A 76 11.76 3.58 -13.87
C ALA A 76 11.98 2.08 -13.58
N LEU A 77 11.81 1.67 -12.31
CA LEU A 77 11.91 0.26 -11.92
C LEU A 77 10.90 -0.61 -12.65
N ALA A 78 9.62 -0.20 -12.62
CA ALA A 78 8.54 -0.97 -13.25
C ALA A 78 8.70 -1.03 -14.78
N SER A 79 9.17 0.04 -15.42
CA SER A 79 9.45 0.08 -16.86
C SER A 79 10.61 -0.83 -17.24
N GLU A 80 11.70 -0.83 -16.44
CA GLU A 80 12.89 -1.65 -16.71
C GLU A 80 12.58 -3.15 -16.68
N VAL A 81 11.69 -3.58 -15.80
CA VAL A 81 11.28 -5.00 -15.70
C VAL A 81 10.09 -5.35 -16.60
N GLY A 82 9.56 -4.41 -17.37
CA GLY A 82 8.38 -4.62 -18.20
C GLY A 82 7.14 -5.03 -17.40
N TYR A 83 6.91 -4.38 -16.26
CA TYR A 83 5.85 -4.76 -15.33
C TYR A 83 4.46 -4.49 -15.90
N VAL A 84 3.53 -5.44 -15.73
CA VAL A 84 2.14 -5.35 -16.16
C VAL A 84 1.20 -5.59 -15.00
N GLY A 85 0.19 -4.73 -14.85
CA GLY A 85 -0.81 -4.78 -13.80
C GLY A 85 -0.57 -3.77 -12.67
N ALA A 86 -1.33 -3.95 -11.57
CA ALA A 86 -1.19 -3.15 -10.36
C ALA A 86 0.05 -3.56 -9.57
N GLY A 87 0.85 -2.61 -9.15
CA GLY A 87 2.02 -2.84 -8.29
C GLY A 87 2.28 -1.67 -7.37
N THR A 88 3.06 -1.91 -6.34
CA THR A 88 3.46 -0.89 -5.37
C THR A 88 4.95 -1.01 -5.12
N VAL A 89 5.66 0.10 -5.25
CA VAL A 89 7.10 0.19 -4.93
C VAL A 89 7.25 0.84 -3.57
N GLU A 90 7.82 0.12 -2.63
CA GLU A 90 8.00 0.55 -1.24
C GLU A 90 9.40 1.11 -1.00
N PHE A 91 9.45 2.20 -0.23
CA PHE A 91 10.68 2.91 0.11
C PHE A 91 10.72 3.25 1.60
N LEU A 92 11.93 3.27 2.14
CA LEU A 92 12.21 3.90 3.42
C LEU A 92 12.77 5.29 3.15
N TYR A 93 12.12 6.32 3.70
CA TYR A 93 12.55 7.70 3.57
C TYR A 93 13.08 8.24 4.90
N ASP A 94 14.34 8.69 4.91
CA ASP A 94 14.95 9.39 6.03
C ASP A 94 14.85 10.92 5.83
N PRO A 95 13.93 11.62 6.54
CA PRO A 95 13.75 13.06 6.37
C PRO A 95 15.00 13.89 6.68
N ALA A 96 15.91 13.39 7.52
CA ALA A 96 17.14 14.10 7.86
C ALA A 96 18.11 14.26 6.69
N ARG A 97 17.92 13.47 5.62
CA ARG A 97 18.80 13.43 4.44
C ARG A 97 18.16 14.02 3.18
N GLY A 98 16.92 14.51 3.29
CA GLY A 98 16.20 15.02 2.12
C GLY A 98 16.10 13.98 1.00
N PRO A 99 16.21 14.39 -0.29
CA PRO A 99 16.09 13.46 -1.43
C PRO A 99 17.10 12.31 -1.42
N ASP A 100 18.26 12.49 -0.79
CA ASP A 100 19.28 11.42 -0.67
C ASP A 100 18.95 10.39 0.41
N GLY A 101 17.89 10.62 1.19
CA GLY A 101 17.38 9.70 2.20
C GLY A 101 16.35 8.71 1.69
N VAL A 102 16.18 8.57 0.38
CA VAL A 102 15.25 7.61 -0.22
C VAL A 102 15.96 6.27 -0.47
N TYR A 103 15.48 5.21 0.15
CA TYR A 103 16.00 3.85 0.01
C TYR A 103 14.90 2.92 -0.49
N PHE A 104 15.17 2.15 -1.54
CA PHE A 104 14.27 1.11 -2.02
C PHE A 104 14.19 -0.02 -0.97
N LEU A 105 12.98 -0.50 -0.69
CA LEU A 105 12.74 -1.67 0.15
C LEU A 105 12.37 -2.89 -0.69
N GLU A 106 11.20 -2.83 -1.31
CA GLU A 106 10.69 -3.93 -2.12
C GLU A 106 9.65 -3.44 -3.15
N MET A 107 9.27 -4.32 -4.04
CA MET A 107 8.14 -4.14 -4.93
C MET A 107 7.09 -5.23 -4.68
N ASN A 108 5.89 -4.80 -4.34
CA ASN A 108 4.73 -5.69 -4.23
C ASN A 108 4.04 -5.79 -5.59
N THR A 109 4.10 -6.98 -6.20
CA THR A 109 3.58 -7.25 -7.53
C THR A 109 2.09 -7.63 -7.52
N ARG A 110 1.29 -6.85 -6.80
CA ARG A 110 -0.15 -7.06 -6.59
C ARG A 110 -0.81 -5.77 -6.14
N LEU A 111 -2.14 -5.73 -6.22
CA LEU A 111 -2.92 -4.73 -5.51
C LEU A 111 -2.79 -4.94 -3.99
N GLN A 112 -2.72 -3.85 -3.24
CA GLN A 112 -2.60 -3.89 -1.78
C GLN A 112 -3.91 -3.49 -1.10
N VAL A 113 -4.05 -3.82 0.19
CA VAL A 113 -5.23 -3.51 1.00
C VAL A 113 -5.50 -2.02 1.02
N GLU A 114 -4.45 -1.21 1.12
CA GLU A 114 -4.46 0.24 1.23
C GLU A 114 -4.72 1.01 -0.08
N HIS A 115 -5.11 0.33 -1.16
CA HIS A 115 -5.47 1.01 -2.41
C HIS A 115 -6.65 2.00 -2.28
N PRO A 116 -7.60 1.85 -1.36
CA PRO A 116 -8.73 2.77 -1.23
C PRO A 116 -8.33 4.21 -0.94
N VAL A 117 -7.26 4.46 -0.15
CA VAL A 117 -6.83 5.85 0.09
C VAL A 117 -6.31 6.53 -1.18
N THR A 118 -5.70 5.76 -2.09
CA THR A 118 -5.31 6.25 -3.41
C THR A 118 -6.54 6.60 -4.26
N GLU A 119 -7.54 5.73 -4.32
CA GLU A 119 -8.79 5.97 -5.07
C GLU A 119 -9.54 7.21 -4.57
N GLU A 120 -9.51 7.47 -3.25
CA GLU A 120 -10.18 8.63 -2.67
C GLU A 120 -9.54 9.96 -3.12
N VAL A 121 -8.25 10.02 -3.31
CA VAL A 121 -7.52 11.26 -3.63
C VAL A 121 -7.13 11.42 -5.09
N ILE A 122 -6.99 10.33 -5.86
CA ILE A 122 -6.58 10.41 -7.27
C ILE A 122 -7.74 10.78 -8.18
N ARG A 123 -7.41 11.62 -9.17
CA ARG A 123 -8.31 11.93 -10.29
C ARG A 123 -7.56 11.80 -11.61
N VAL A 124 -8.22 11.18 -12.57
CA VAL A 124 -7.79 11.12 -13.97
C VAL A 124 -8.77 11.92 -14.80
N ASN A 125 -8.31 12.97 -15.48
CA ASN A 125 -9.18 13.93 -16.18
C ASN A 125 -10.33 14.48 -15.29
N GLY A 126 -10.05 14.64 -13.97
CA GLY A 126 -11.03 15.14 -13.00
C GLY A 126 -12.00 14.08 -12.45
N SER A 127 -11.98 12.85 -12.96
CA SER A 127 -12.82 11.73 -12.50
C SER A 127 -12.10 10.82 -11.53
N ARG A 128 -12.83 10.18 -10.62
CA ARG A 128 -12.28 9.12 -9.76
C ARG A 128 -11.82 7.93 -10.60
N LEU A 129 -10.80 7.24 -10.13
CA LEU A 129 -10.27 6.03 -10.75
C LEU A 129 -10.53 4.85 -9.79
N ASP A 130 -11.10 3.78 -10.32
CA ASP A 130 -11.22 2.48 -9.65
C ASP A 130 -10.02 1.61 -10.02
N LEU A 131 -9.19 1.28 -9.05
CA LEU A 131 -7.95 0.53 -9.29
C LEU A 131 -8.20 -0.94 -9.61
N VAL A 132 -9.28 -1.50 -9.07
CA VAL A 132 -9.68 -2.88 -9.38
C VAL A 132 -10.20 -2.96 -10.82
N GLU A 133 -11.01 -2.00 -11.24
CA GLU A 133 -11.48 -1.93 -12.63
C GLU A 133 -10.30 -1.77 -13.60
N LEU A 134 -9.37 -0.86 -13.32
CA LEU A 134 -8.17 -0.67 -14.14
C LEU A 134 -7.34 -1.96 -14.23
N GLN A 135 -7.16 -2.67 -13.12
CA GLN A 135 -6.47 -3.97 -13.11
C GLN A 135 -7.15 -5.00 -14.01
N LEU A 136 -8.49 -5.06 -14.00
CA LEU A 136 -9.26 -5.97 -14.85
C LEU A 136 -9.20 -5.58 -16.34
N GLN A 137 -9.18 -4.27 -16.64
CA GLN A 137 -9.01 -3.76 -18.01
C GLN A 137 -7.65 -4.17 -18.59
N ILE A 138 -6.58 -3.94 -17.81
CA ILE A 138 -5.22 -4.34 -18.22
C ILE A 138 -5.12 -5.87 -18.40
N ALA A 139 -5.71 -6.65 -17.49
CA ALA A 139 -5.73 -8.12 -17.60
C ALA A 139 -6.47 -8.62 -18.85
N ARG A 140 -7.41 -7.84 -19.39
CA ARG A 140 -8.08 -8.11 -20.68
C ARG A 140 -7.25 -7.68 -21.89
N GLY A 141 -6.07 -7.10 -21.68
CA GLY A 141 -5.22 -6.59 -22.75
C GLY A 141 -5.54 -5.17 -23.21
N GLU A 142 -6.40 -4.45 -22.46
CA GLU A 142 -6.70 -3.06 -22.75
C GLU A 142 -5.53 -2.17 -22.28
N PRO A 143 -5.06 -1.19 -23.08
CA PRO A 143 -3.99 -0.29 -22.66
C PRO A 143 -4.48 0.74 -21.64
N ILE A 144 -3.54 1.35 -20.92
CA ILE A 144 -3.82 2.52 -20.08
C ILE A 144 -4.16 3.70 -21.00
N ASP A 145 -5.40 4.18 -20.97
CA ASP A 145 -5.96 5.18 -21.90
C ASP A 145 -5.73 6.65 -21.46
N PHE A 146 -4.89 6.87 -20.46
CA PHE A 146 -4.54 8.21 -19.96
C PHE A 146 -3.03 8.38 -19.76
N ASP A 147 -2.57 9.62 -19.82
CA ASP A 147 -1.18 9.98 -19.60
C ASP A 147 -0.94 10.48 -18.17
N GLN A 148 0.31 10.39 -17.71
CA GLN A 148 0.69 10.81 -16.36
C GLN A 148 0.28 12.26 -16.04
N GLN A 149 0.28 13.15 -17.02
CA GLN A 149 -0.02 14.58 -16.86
C GLN A 149 -1.47 14.87 -16.47
N VAL A 150 -2.39 13.97 -16.73
CA VAL A 150 -3.81 14.12 -16.36
C VAL A 150 -4.16 13.47 -15.03
N VAL A 151 -3.17 12.83 -14.39
CA VAL A 151 -3.31 12.26 -13.04
C VAL A 151 -3.03 13.34 -12.00
N THR A 152 -4.01 13.64 -11.19
CA THR A 152 -3.92 14.70 -10.16
C THR A 152 -4.35 14.18 -8.80
N VAL A 153 -3.87 14.84 -7.73
CA VAL A 153 -4.27 14.57 -6.34
C VAL A 153 -5.24 15.65 -5.88
N ILE A 154 -6.38 15.25 -5.29
CA ILE A 154 -7.37 16.16 -4.71
C ILE A 154 -7.74 15.69 -3.31
N GLY A 155 -7.51 16.55 -2.33
CA GLY A 155 -7.86 16.27 -0.94
C GLY A 155 -6.86 15.39 -0.23
N HIS A 156 -7.34 14.65 0.76
CA HIS A 156 -6.56 13.82 1.66
C HIS A 156 -7.43 12.67 2.17
N ALA A 157 -6.86 11.48 2.33
CA ALA A 157 -7.57 10.32 2.84
C ALA A 157 -6.70 9.56 3.83
N ILE A 158 -7.34 9.00 4.86
CA ILE A 158 -6.72 8.11 5.83
C ILE A 158 -7.56 6.85 5.91
N GLU A 159 -6.91 5.71 5.83
CA GLU A 159 -7.48 4.39 6.05
C GLU A 159 -7.03 3.85 7.41
N ALA A 160 -7.91 3.12 8.07
CA ALA A 160 -7.60 2.40 9.30
C ALA A 160 -8.05 0.96 9.16
N ARG A 161 -7.17 0.02 9.45
CA ARG A 161 -7.49 -1.42 9.43
C ARG A 161 -8.15 -1.84 10.73
N VAL A 162 -9.21 -2.61 10.64
CA VAL A 162 -9.92 -3.19 11.78
C VAL A 162 -9.58 -4.67 11.90
N TYR A 163 -9.13 -5.09 13.09
CA TYR A 163 -8.68 -6.45 13.36
C TYR A 163 -9.46 -7.10 14.50
N ALA A 164 -9.68 -8.42 14.41
CA ALA A 164 -10.14 -9.25 15.51
C ALA A 164 -8.97 -9.56 16.46
N GLU A 165 -8.69 -8.64 17.38
CA GLU A 165 -7.55 -8.70 18.31
C GLU A 165 -7.96 -8.27 19.72
N ASP A 166 -7.24 -8.78 20.73
CA ASP A 166 -7.39 -8.34 22.12
C ASP A 166 -6.37 -7.25 22.47
N PRO A 167 -6.77 -5.96 22.52
CA PRO A 167 -5.87 -4.86 22.79
C PRO A 167 -5.32 -4.85 24.22
N PHE A 168 -6.00 -5.53 25.15
CA PHE A 168 -5.58 -5.64 26.56
C PHE A 168 -4.59 -6.78 26.81
N ASN A 169 -4.45 -7.69 25.85
CA ASN A 169 -3.57 -8.85 25.92
C ASN A 169 -2.56 -8.86 24.76
N GLY A 170 -1.89 -7.72 24.55
CA GLY A 170 -0.82 -7.57 23.56
C GLY A 170 -1.27 -7.72 22.10
N PHE A 171 -2.52 -7.43 21.81
CA PHE A 171 -3.09 -7.54 20.45
C PHE A 171 -2.97 -8.95 19.87
N LEU A 172 -3.21 -9.95 20.69
CA LEU A 172 -3.29 -11.34 20.20
C LEU A 172 -4.52 -11.52 19.31
N PRO A 173 -4.38 -12.20 18.15
CA PRO A 173 -5.52 -12.51 17.30
C PRO A 173 -6.60 -13.28 18.08
N GLN A 174 -7.85 -12.92 17.84
CA GLN A 174 -9.01 -13.53 18.49
C GLN A 174 -9.87 -14.27 17.47
N ALA A 175 -10.32 -15.46 17.87
CA ALA A 175 -11.32 -16.22 17.12
C ALA A 175 -12.66 -16.20 17.89
N GLY A 176 -13.75 -16.32 17.18
CA GLY A 176 -15.08 -16.31 17.81
C GLY A 176 -16.21 -16.15 16.80
N THR A 177 -17.32 -15.58 17.24
CA THR A 177 -18.44 -15.25 16.36
C THR A 177 -18.77 -13.76 16.50
N ALA A 178 -18.80 -13.06 15.40
CA ALA A 178 -19.28 -11.68 15.31
C ALA A 178 -20.81 -11.70 15.41
N THR A 179 -21.35 -11.60 16.63
CA THR A 179 -22.79 -11.73 16.87
C THR A 179 -23.59 -10.59 16.25
N GLU A 180 -23.04 -9.41 16.25
CA GLU A 180 -23.61 -8.21 15.64
C GLU A 180 -22.52 -7.41 14.97
N VAL A 181 -22.76 -6.95 13.74
CA VAL A 181 -21.85 -6.10 12.96
C VAL A 181 -22.61 -4.88 12.49
N SER A 182 -22.09 -3.70 12.83
CA SER A 182 -22.60 -2.40 12.36
C SER A 182 -21.44 -1.54 11.89
N TRP A 183 -21.41 -1.24 10.61
CA TRP A 183 -20.40 -0.36 10.02
C TRP A 183 -20.93 1.07 9.87
N PRO A 184 -20.07 2.11 9.99
CA PRO A 184 -20.48 3.48 9.77
C PRO A 184 -20.89 3.71 8.30
N HIS A 185 -21.94 4.52 8.09
CA HIS A 185 -22.42 4.88 6.75
C HIS A 185 -21.83 6.20 6.23
N SER A 186 -21.09 6.94 7.08
CA SER A 186 -20.55 8.26 6.75
C SER A 186 -19.16 8.23 6.10
N VAL A 187 -18.54 7.06 6.05
CA VAL A 187 -17.22 6.83 5.47
C VAL A 187 -17.26 5.57 4.61
N ARG A 188 -16.30 5.43 3.69
CA ARG A 188 -16.09 4.19 2.96
C ARG A 188 -15.64 3.09 3.91
N VAL A 189 -16.22 1.92 3.80
CA VAL A 189 -15.81 0.72 4.54
C VAL A 189 -15.76 -0.46 3.58
N ASP A 190 -14.58 -1.01 3.40
CA ASP A 190 -14.37 -2.21 2.60
C ASP A 190 -14.22 -3.39 3.56
N HIS A 191 -15.19 -4.31 3.58
CA HIS A 191 -15.27 -5.40 4.54
C HIS A 191 -15.94 -6.64 3.96
N ALA A 192 -15.65 -7.80 4.56
CA ALA A 192 -16.33 -9.06 4.28
C ALA A 192 -17.12 -9.61 5.49
N LEU A 193 -17.04 -8.94 6.64
CA LEU A 193 -17.65 -9.41 7.88
C LEU A 193 -19.16 -9.07 7.94
N VAL A 194 -19.96 -10.07 8.28
CA VAL A 194 -21.40 -9.93 8.52
C VAL A 194 -21.81 -10.48 9.89
N SER A 195 -22.98 -10.06 10.40
CA SER A 195 -23.50 -10.55 11.68
C SER A 195 -23.66 -12.08 11.67
N ASN A 196 -23.34 -12.70 12.81
CA ASN A 196 -23.31 -14.15 13.05
C ASN A 196 -22.22 -14.90 12.26
N GLN A 197 -21.26 -14.21 11.67
CA GLN A 197 -20.14 -14.85 10.99
C GLN A 197 -19.10 -15.35 11.99
N LYS A 198 -18.57 -16.55 11.74
CA LYS A 198 -17.47 -17.13 12.52
C LYS A 198 -16.14 -16.57 12.03
N ILE A 199 -15.34 -16.03 12.95
CA ILE A 199 -13.95 -15.63 12.73
C ILE A 199 -13.07 -16.80 13.14
N SER A 200 -12.28 -17.33 12.21
CA SER A 200 -11.43 -18.51 12.41
C SER A 200 -10.03 -18.09 12.86
N ALA A 201 -9.44 -18.87 13.77
CA ALA A 201 -8.03 -18.72 14.17
C ALA A 201 -7.04 -19.07 13.03
N SER A 202 -7.51 -19.68 11.96
CA SER A 202 -6.69 -20.07 10.79
C SER A 202 -6.70 -19.03 9.66
N TYR A 203 -7.33 -17.87 9.90
CA TYR A 203 -7.47 -16.80 8.91
C TYR A 203 -6.77 -15.53 9.38
N ASP A 204 -6.53 -14.60 8.45
CA ASP A 204 -6.07 -13.26 8.79
C ASP A 204 -7.10 -12.62 9.75
N PRO A 205 -6.67 -12.02 10.87
CA PRO A 205 -7.58 -11.36 11.82
C PRO A 205 -8.16 -10.04 11.29
N MET A 206 -7.76 -9.55 10.12
CA MET A 206 -8.28 -8.33 9.52
C MET A 206 -9.75 -8.50 9.13
N LEU A 207 -10.59 -7.54 9.52
CA LEU A 207 -12.05 -7.58 9.36
C LEU A 207 -12.55 -6.52 8.35
N GLY A 208 -11.81 -5.44 8.21
CA GLY A 208 -12.13 -4.31 7.35
C GLY A 208 -11.07 -3.24 7.42
#